data_1eeb56d7327fe85ff05d6cbb51ed6844
#
_entry.id   1eeb56d7327fe85ff05d6cbb51ed6844
#
_cell.length_a   1.000
_cell.length_b   1.000
_cell.length_c   1.000
_cell.angle_alpha   90.00
_cell.angle_beta   90.00
_cell.angle_gamma   90.00
#
_symmetry.space_group_name_H-M   'P 1'
#
loop_
_entity.id
_entity.type
_entity.pdbx_description
1 polymer ?
#
loop_
_entity_poly.entity_id
_entity_poly.type
_entity_poly.pdbx_seq_one_letter_code
_entity_poly.pdbx_strand_id
1 'polypeptide(L)'
;VTMALINNSVKRSSFEFVDKAVNDIALKSGDAGFVCDILLVSPDAGAYKKVFEYGEKLNLSVMGAMKHRDKDGKITLMFTHDVEGKDCLIVDDLCDGGYTFELLGKALKEHKARKVYLYVSHGLFSKGFEKLYEIIDHIYCTNSIKDISGYEFTTTVGVINTNDYVTQYKVI
;
A
#
# COMPACT_ATOMS: atom_id res chain seq x y z
N VAL A 1 -20.62 14.15 1.47
CA VAL A 1 -21.14 14.58 2.81
C VAL A 1 -20.35 15.79 3.25
N THR A 2 -21.04 16.90 3.50
CA THR A 2 -20.40 18.15 3.90
C THR A 2 -20.08 18.07 5.39
N MET A 3 -18.81 18.02 5.77
CA MET A 3 -18.33 17.96 7.16
C MET A 3 -18.89 19.11 8.05
N ALA A 4 -19.30 20.22 7.42
CA ALA A 4 -19.94 21.35 8.11
C ALA A 4 -21.27 20.99 8.84
N LEU A 5 -21.86 19.84 8.57
CA LEU A 5 -23.08 19.36 9.21
C LEU A 5 -22.83 18.51 10.46
N ILE A 6 -21.56 18.23 10.79
CA ILE A 6 -21.19 17.40 11.93
C ILE A 6 -20.41 18.26 12.92
N ASN A 7 -21.01 18.55 14.07
CA ASN A 7 -20.34 19.28 15.13
C ASN A 7 -19.16 18.46 15.68
N ASN A 8 -18.06 19.14 16.00
CA ASN A 8 -16.83 18.55 16.57
C ASN A 8 -16.15 17.50 15.66
N SER A 9 -16.31 17.60 14.34
CA SER A 9 -15.63 16.74 13.39
C SER A 9 -14.31 17.35 12.93
N VAL A 10 -13.25 16.51 12.85
CA VAL A 10 -11.95 16.87 12.27
C VAL A 10 -11.71 16.01 11.05
N LYS A 11 -11.51 16.66 9.91
CA LYS A 11 -11.13 15.95 8.68
C LYS A 11 -9.63 15.66 8.70
N ARG A 12 -9.25 14.39 8.76
CA ARG A 12 -7.88 13.95 8.55
C ARG A 12 -7.65 13.61 7.08
N SER A 13 -6.54 14.05 6.54
CA SER A 13 -6.15 13.69 5.17
C SER A 13 -5.37 12.38 5.19
N SER A 14 -5.72 11.44 4.30
CA SER A 14 -4.91 10.24 4.13
C SER A 14 -3.49 10.55 3.61
N PHE A 15 -3.29 11.71 3.01
CA PHE A 15 -1.97 12.19 2.61
C PHE A 15 -0.96 12.20 3.77
N GLU A 16 -1.37 12.66 4.97
CA GLU A 16 -0.50 12.70 6.15
C GLU A 16 0.06 11.32 6.53
N PHE A 17 -0.70 10.27 6.28
CA PHE A 17 -0.29 8.90 6.59
C PHE A 17 0.54 8.28 5.47
N VAL A 18 0.26 8.64 4.20
CA VAL A 18 1.11 8.25 3.06
C VAL A 18 2.49 8.89 3.20
N ASP A 19 2.57 10.17 3.56
CA ASP A 19 3.83 10.86 3.82
C ASP A 19 4.64 10.17 4.93
N LYS A 20 3.99 9.79 6.04
CA LYS A 20 4.64 9.01 7.10
C LYS A 20 5.16 7.66 6.61
N ALA A 21 4.39 6.95 5.78
CA ALA A 21 4.81 5.67 5.22
C ALA A 21 6.02 5.83 4.30
N VAL A 22 6.03 6.84 3.42
CA VAL A 22 7.16 7.16 2.55
C VAL A 22 8.42 7.48 3.36
N ASN A 23 8.30 8.29 4.41
CA ASN A 23 9.42 8.63 5.29
C ASN A 23 9.95 7.39 6.04
N ASP A 24 9.08 6.50 6.52
CA ASP A 24 9.49 5.25 7.18
C ASP A 24 10.20 4.30 6.21
N ILE A 25 9.71 4.17 4.97
CA ILE A 25 10.37 3.39 3.92
C ILE A 25 11.77 3.96 3.64
N ALA A 26 11.89 5.27 3.47
CA ALA A 26 13.17 5.93 3.21
C ALA A 26 14.18 5.69 4.35
N LEU A 27 13.75 5.77 5.60
CA LEU A 27 14.59 5.50 6.77
C LEU A 27 15.04 4.03 6.84
N LYS A 28 14.15 3.08 6.54
CA LYS A 28 14.44 1.64 6.59
C LYS A 28 15.32 1.16 5.43
N SER A 29 15.37 1.89 4.32
CA SER A 29 16.20 1.54 3.15
C SER A 29 17.71 1.60 3.45
N GLY A 30 18.12 2.22 4.55
CA GLY A 30 19.52 2.24 5.00
C GLY A 30 20.48 3.07 4.14
N ASP A 31 20.01 3.65 3.07
CA ASP A 31 20.79 4.46 2.16
C ASP A 31 20.86 5.91 2.66
N ALA A 32 21.66 6.13 3.69
CA ALA A 32 22.04 7.48 4.12
C ALA A 32 22.76 8.20 2.96
N GLY A 33 21.99 8.86 2.10
CA GLY A 33 22.53 9.65 0.99
C GLY A 33 21.99 9.31 -0.40
N PHE A 34 21.26 8.21 -0.59
CA PHE A 34 20.49 7.96 -1.82
C PHE A 34 19.02 8.31 -1.58
N VAL A 35 18.47 9.15 -2.46
CA VAL A 35 17.02 9.31 -2.57
C VAL A 35 16.46 7.93 -2.87
N CYS A 36 15.76 7.33 -1.91
CA CYS A 36 15.10 6.04 -2.11
C CYS A 36 14.21 6.21 -3.35
N ASP A 37 14.44 5.40 -4.40
CA ASP A 37 13.66 5.47 -5.64
C ASP A 37 12.28 4.82 -5.39
N ILE A 38 11.46 5.54 -4.62
CA ILE A 38 10.09 5.12 -4.30
C ILE A 38 9.19 5.50 -5.46
N LEU A 39 8.48 4.49 -5.97
CA LEU A 39 7.43 4.63 -6.97
C LEU A 39 6.07 4.42 -6.31
N LEU A 40 5.20 5.44 -6.36
CA LEU A 40 3.81 5.29 -5.92
C LEU A 40 3.03 4.52 -6.99
N VAL A 41 2.27 3.52 -6.55
CA VAL A 41 1.52 2.63 -7.44
C VAL A 41 0.03 2.75 -7.13
N SER A 42 -0.74 3.17 -8.13
CA SER A 42 -2.20 3.13 -8.06
C SER A 42 -2.70 1.76 -8.52
N PRO A 43 -3.52 1.05 -7.72
CA PRO A 43 -4.00 -0.29 -8.06
C PRO A 43 -5.02 -0.31 -9.20
N ASP A 44 -5.67 0.82 -9.47
CA ASP A 44 -6.65 0.97 -10.54
C ASP A 44 -6.84 2.44 -10.98
N ALA A 45 -7.68 2.64 -11.98
CA ALA A 45 -7.97 3.98 -12.51
C ALA A 45 -8.73 4.88 -11.52
N GLY A 46 -9.50 4.31 -10.60
CA GLY A 46 -10.28 5.06 -9.60
C GLY A 46 -9.38 5.73 -8.56
N ALA A 47 -8.35 5.04 -8.11
CA ALA A 47 -7.39 5.56 -7.15
C ALA A 47 -6.37 6.52 -7.79
N TYR A 48 -6.16 6.44 -9.13
CA TYR A 48 -5.05 7.11 -9.82
C TYR A 48 -4.96 8.62 -9.56
N LYS A 49 -6.07 9.34 -9.69
CA LYS A 49 -6.08 10.79 -9.48
C LYS A 49 -5.57 11.18 -8.09
N LYS A 50 -6.02 10.47 -7.07
CA LYS A 50 -5.63 10.70 -5.67
C LYS A 50 -4.15 10.37 -5.44
N VAL A 51 -3.68 9.25 -5.99
CA VAL A 51 -2.27 8.83 -5.87
C VAL A 51 -1.36 9.79 -6.62
N PHE A 52 -1.79 10.29 -7.78
CA PHE A 52 -1.07 11.30 -8.55
C PHE A 52 -0.91 12.62 -7.77
N GLU A 53 -1.97 13.11 -7.12
CA GLU A 53 -1.90 14.28 -6.25
C GLU A 53 -0.91 14.09 -5.08
N TYR A 54 -0.75 12.87 -4.59
CA TYR A 54 0.25 12.55 -3.56
C TYR A 54 1.66 12.55 -4.12
N GLY A 55 1.85 11.97 -5.31
CA GLY A 55 3.14 11.99 -5.99
C GLY A 55 3.64 13.42 -6.25
N GLU A 56 2.78 14.30 -6.73
CA GLU A 56 3.12 15.72 -6.91
C GLU A 56 3.57 16.40 -5.59
N LYS A 57 2.85 16.18 -4.50
CA LYS A 57 3.18 16.75 -3.18
C LYS A 57 4.47 16.20 -2.58
N LEU A 58 4.78 14.93 -2.84
CA LEU A 58 5.97 14.24 -2.33
C LEU A 58 7.15 14.29 -3.29
N ASN A 59 6.96 14.85 -4.49
CA ASN A 59 7.94 14.83 -5.59
C ASN A 59 8.39 13.41 -5.94
N LEU A 60 7.43 12.48 -6.00
CA LEU A 60 7.63 11.07 -6.34
C LEU A 60 6.95 10.72 -7.66
N SER A 61 7.56 9.80 -8.40
CA SER A 61 6.93 9.23 -9.60
C SER A 61 5.69 8.42 -9.24
N VAL A 62 4.70 8.43 -10.14
CA VAL A 62 3.44 7.70 -9.96
C VAL A 62 3.19 6.79 -11.15
N MET A 63 2.78 5.56 -10.87
CA MET A 63 2.41 4.57 -11.85
C MET A 63 0.98 4.09 -11.62
N GLY A 64 0.22 3.90 -12.70
CA GLY A 64 -1.05 3.19 -12.68
C GLY A 64 -0.87 1.74 -13.10
N ALA A 65 -1.50 0.82 -12.39
CA ALA A 65 -1.66 -0.56 -12.82
C ALA A 65 -2.91 -0.68 -13.70
N MET A 66 -2.74 -1.09 -14.94
CA MET A 66 -3.82 -1.31 -15.89
C MET A 66 -4.14 -2.80 -15.96
N LYS A 67 -5.38 -3.18 -15.63
CA LYS A 67 -5.85 -4.56 -15.79
C LYS A 67 -6.29 -4.78 -17.23
N HIS A 68 -5.62 -5.66 -17.94
CA HIS A 68 -6.06 -6.18 -19.22
C HIS A 68 -6.63 -7.59 -19.01
N ARG A 69 -7.85 -7.81 -19.49
CA ARG A 69 -8.46 -9.16 -19.51
C ARG A 69 -8.48 -9.63 -20.95
N ASP A 70 -7.82 -10.73 -21.23
CA ASP A 70 -7.85 -11.37 -22.54
C ASP A 70 -9.19 -12.07 -22.81
N LYS A 71 -9.34 -12.63 -24.03
CA LYS A 71 -10.56 -13.33 -24.46
C LYS A 71 -10.87 -14.59 -23.63
N ASP A 72 -9.87 -15.16 -23.00
CA ASP A 72 -9.94 -16.36 -22.16
C ASP A 72 -10.19 -16.02 -20.69
N GLY A 73 -10.33 -14.72 -20.38
CA GLY A 73 -10.58 -14.21 -19.03
C GLY A 73 -9.33 -14.07 -18.16
N LYS A 74 -8.13 -14.34 -18.70
CA LYS A 74 -6.88 -14.19 -17.99
C LYS A 74 -6.59 -12.69 -17.76
N ILE A 75 -6.31 -12.35 -16.51
CA ILE A 75 -5.96 -10.99 -16.11
C ILE A 75 -4.45 -10.83 -16.23
N THR A 76 -4.02 -9.85 -17.01
CA THR A 76 -2.63 -9.41 -17.10
C THR A 76 -2.56 -7.97 -16.61
N LEU A 77 -1.56 -7.66 -15.80
CA LEU A 77 -1.28 -6.29 -15.36
C LEU A 77 -0.23 -5.67 -16.27
N MET A 78 -0.53 -4.47 -16.75
CA MET A 78 0.39 -3.67 -17.54
C MET A 78 0.81 -2.45 -16.71
N PHE A 79 2.08 -2.14 -16.72
CA PHE A 79 2.66 -1.02 -16.01
C PHE A 79 3.08 0.08 -16.97
N THR A 80 2.85 1.33 -16.60
CA THR A 80 3.22 2.49 -17.41
C THR A 80 4.67 2.92 -17.22
N HIS A 81 5.36 2.37 -16.22
CA HIS A 81 6.74 2.68 -15.87
C HIS A 81 7.52 1.40 -15.57
N ASP A 82 8.83 1.48 -15.72
CA ASP A 82 9.73 0.44 -15.27
C ASP A 82 9.81 0.44 -13.74
N VAL A 83 9.73 -0.76 -13.16
CA VAL A 83 9.74 -0.98 -11.70
C VAL A 83 10.98 -1.74 -11.24
N GLU A 84 11.86 -2.15 -12.15
CA GLU A 84 13.06 -2.92 -11.82
C GLU A 84 13.95 -2.15 -10.84
N GLY A 85 14.27 -2.78 -9.72
CA GLY A 85 15.11 -2.23 -8.66
C GLY A 85 14.45 -1.15 -7.78
N LYS A 86 13.20 -0.75 -8.06
CA LYS A 86 12.49 0.31 -7.31
C LYS A 86 11.75 -0.24 -6.08
N ASP A 87 11.57 0.63 -5.12
CA ASP A 87 10.65 0.41 -4.00
C ASP A 87 9.25 0.89 -4.39
N CYS A 88 8.32 -0.05 -4.52
CA CYS A 88 6.97 0.23 -4.98
C CYS A 88 6.02 0.35 -3.78
N LEU A 89 5.40 1.51 -3.58
CA LEU A 89 4.34 1.71 -2.57
C LEU A 89 2.98 1.73 -3.25
N ILE A 90 2.22 0.66 -3.10
CA ILE A 90 0.81 0.60 -3.53
C ILE A 90 -0.02 1.45 -2.56
N VAL A 91 -0.84 2.36 -3.09
CA VAL A 91 -1.64 3.29 -2.28
C VAL A 91 -3.11 3.16 -2.64
N ASP A 92 -3.93 2.83 -1.64
CA ASP A 92 -5.38 2.74 -1.80
C ASP A 92 -6.12 3.23 -0.54
N ASP A 93 -7.44 3.24 -0.57
CA ASP A 93 -8.26 3.61 0.58
C ASP A 93 -8.70 2.39 1.41
N LEU A 94 -8.93 1.24 0.80
CA LEU A 94 -9.52 0.07 1.45
C LEU A 94 -8.79 -1.24 1.09
N CYS A 95 -8.47 -2.04 2.11
CA CYS A 95 -8.15 -3.45 1.94
C CYS A 95 -9.15 -4.31 2.69
N ASP A 96 -9.97 -5.06 1.95
CA ASP A 96 -10.83 -6.09 2.52
C ASP A 96 -10.17 -7.47 2.44
N GLY A 97 -10.41 -8.26 1.39
CA GLY A 97 -9.84 -9.60 1.23
C GLY A 97 -8.40 -9.64 0.68
N GLY A 98 -7.84 -8.51 0.27
CA GLY A 98 -6.44 -8.38 -0.18
C GLY A 98 -6.13 -8.88 -1.59
N TYR A 99 -7.06 -9.51 -2.29
CA TYR A 99 -6.80 -10.17 -3.59
C TYR A 99 -6.21 -9.23 -4.67
N THR A 100 -6.69 -7.99 -4.77
CA THR A 100 -6.14 -7.01 -5.71
C THR A 100 -4.66 -6.73 -5.44
N PHE A 101 -4.30 -6.59 -4.16
CA PHE A 101 -2.93 -6.30 -3.73
C PHE A 101 -2.02 -7.51 -3.85
N GLU A 102 -2.57 -8.72 -3.64
CA GLU A 102 -1.86 -9.98 -3.92
C GLU A 102 -1.46 -10.07 -5.39
N LEU A 103 -2.40 -9.86 -6.32
CA LEU A 103 -2.12 -9.91 -7.75
C LEU A 103 -1.12 -8.81 -8.17
N LEU A 104 -1.33 -7.59 -7.70
CA LEU A 104 -0.48 -6.46 -8.04
C LEU A 104 0.93 -6.63 -7.48
N GLY A 105 1.05 -7.07 -6.23
CA GLY A 105 2.34 -7.33 -5.60
C GLY A 105 3.13 -8.42 -6.31
N LYS A 106 2.47 -9.54 -6.71
CA LYS A 106 3.10 -10.59 -7.53
C LYS A 106 3.64 -10.03 -8.84
N ALA A 107 2.82 -9.27 -9.56
CA ALA A 107 3.24 -8.68 -10.84
C ALA A 107 4.41 -7.71 -10.66
N LEU A 108 4.43 -6.89 -9.62
CA LEU A 108 5.56 -6.02 -9.31
C LEU A 108 6.85 -6.81 -9.03
N LYS A 109 6.75 -7.91 -8.25
CA LYS A 109 7.89 -8.79 -7.98
C LYS A 109 8.37 -9.52 -9.25
N GLU A 110 7.47 -9.97 -10.11
CA GLU A 110 7.80 -10.56 -11.42
C GLU A 110 8.56 -9.58 -12.33
N HIS A 111 8.25 -8.29 -12.22
CA HIS A 111 8.96 -7.21 -12.91
C HIS A 111 10.17 -6.69 -12.11
N LYS A 112 10.64 -7.46 -11.12
CA LYS A 112 11.86 -7.22 -10.34
C LYS A 112 11.83 -5.94 -9.50
N ALA A 113 10.67 -5.51 -9.00
CA ALA A 113 10.62 -4.50 -7.95
C ALA A 113 11.47 -4.95 -6.75
N ARG A 114 12.27 -4.04 -6.19
CA ARG A 114 13.17 -4.32 -5.04
C ARG A 114 12.35 -4.70 -3.81
N LYS A 115 11.40 -3.83 -3.45
CA LYS A 115 10.48 -4.01 -2.34
C LYS A 115 9.07 -3.61 -2.78
N VAL A 116 8.08 -4.26 -2.21
CA VAL A 116 6.67 -3.94 -2.44
C VAL A 116 6.00 -3.63 -1.10
N TYR A 117 5.49 -2.44 -0.98
CA TYR A 117 4.79 -1.93 0.19
C TYR A 117 3.32 -1.70 -0.13
N LEU A 118 2.47 -1.75 0.88
CA LEU A 118 1.05 -1.44 0.76
C LEU A 118 0.67 -0.38 1.80
N TYR A 119 0.04 0.70 1.36
CA TYR A 119 -0.66 1.62 2.23
C TYR A 119 -2.16 1.56 1.95
N VAL A 120 -2.96 1.43 3.02
CA VAL A 120 -4.42 1.57 2.95
C VAL A 120 -4.93 2.39 4.14
N SER A 121 -5.87 3.30 3.87
CA SER A 121 -6.51 4.07 4.96
C SER A 121 -7.34 3.16 5.85
N HIS A 122 -8.05 2.20 5.26
CA HIS A 122 -9.03 1.34 5.93
C HIS A 122 -8.67 -0.14 5.74
N GLY A 123 -8.09 -0.75 6.77
CA GLY A 123 -7.71 -2.16 6.75
C GLY A 123 -8.75 -3.05 7.42
N LEU A 124 -9.57 -3.80 6.65
CA LEU A 124 -10.43 -4.85 7.18
C LEU A 124 -9.66 -6.16 7.33
N PHE A 125 -8.86 -6.51 6.33
CA PHE A 125 -8.08 -7.75 6.27
C PHE A 125 -8.93 -8.99 6.60
N SER A 126 -10.11 -9.09 5.95
CA SER A 126 -11.10 -10.14 6.24
C SER A 126 -10.62 -11.55 5.92
N LYS A 127 -9.59 -11.69 5.10
CA LYS A 127 -8.94 -12.96 4.72
C LYS A 127 -7.61 -13.19 5.42
N GLY A 128 -7.30 -12.39 6.47
CA GLY A 128 -6.03 -12.45 7.17
C GLY A 128 -4.88 -11.81 6.39
N PHE A 129 -3.66 -12.08 6.83
CA PHE A 129 -2.44 -11.49 6.31
C PHE A 129 -1.56 -12.48 5.54
N GLU A 130 -1.83 -13.78 5.65
CA GLU A 130 -0.93 -14.85 5.21
C GLU A 130 -0.51 -14.70 3.75
N LYS A 131 -1.48 -14.47 2.85
CA LYS A 131 -1.20 -14.29 1.42
C LYS A 131 -0.53 -12.97 1.09
N LEU A 132 -0.85 -11.92 1.81
CA LEU A 132 -0.20 -10.61 1.63
C LEU A 132 1.24 -10.67 2.14
N TYR A 133 1.48 -11.33 3.27
CA TYR A 133 2.79 -11.48 3.89
C TYR A 133 3.81 -12.14 2.94
N GLU A 134 3.41 -13.08 2.11
CA GLU A 134 4.30 -13.76 1.16
C GLU A 134 4.82 -12.85 0.03
N ILE A 135 4.16 -11.71 -0.19
CA ILE A 135 4.37 -10.89 -1.40
C ILE A 135 4.71 -9.45 -1.05
N ILE A 136 4.02 -8.89 -0.08
CA ILE A 136 4.18 -7.51 0.37
C ILE A 136 5.22 -7.47 1.48
N ASP A 137 6.25 -6.66 1.32
CA ASP A 137 7.34 -6.57 2.30
C ASP A 137 6.91 -5.85 3.59
N HIS A 138 5.99 -4.89 3.51
CA HIS A 138 5.40 -4.25 4.70
C HIS A 138 4.07 -3.55 4.37
N ILE A 139 3.16 -3.53 5.34
CA ILE A 139 1.85 -2.89 5.23
C ILE A 139 1.79 -1.67 6.17
N TYR A 140 1.24 -0.59 5.66
CA TYR A 140 0.89 0.61 6.41
C TYR A 140 -0.63 0.78 6.38
N CYS A 141 -1.25 0.97 7.52
CA CYS A 141 -2.69 1.25 7.59
C CYS A 141 -3.02 2.18 8.75
N THR A 142 -4.28 2.59 8.86
CA THR A 142 -4.77 3.29 10.04
C THR A 142 -5.63 2.36 10.89
N ASN A 143 -5.89 2.74 12.13
CA ASN A 143 -6.84 2.03 13.01
C ASN A 143 -8.30 2.49 12.84
N SER A 144 -8.64 3.07 11.67
CA SER A 144 -9.97 3.64 11.42
C SER A 144 -11.11 2.61 11.43
N ILE A 145 -10.80 1.33 11.19
CA ILE A 145 -11.77 0.22 11.22
C ILE A 145 -11.59 -0.61 12.48
N LYS A 146 -10.37 -1.09 12.73
CA LYS A 146 -10.05 -1.92 13.87
C LYS A 146 -8.61 -1.72 14.30
N ASP A 147 -8.31 -1.95 15.56
CA ASP A 147 -6.96 -2.09 16.06
C ASP A 147 -6.48 -3.52 15.78
N ILE A 148 -5.35 -3.63 15.08
CA ILE A 148 -4.70 -4.90 14.74
C ILE A 148 -3.36 -5.05 15.44
N SER A 149 -2.99 -4.14 16.33
CA SER A 149 -1.76 -4.22 17.09
C SER A 149 -1.76 -5.48 17.98
N GLY A 150 -0.65 -6.23 17.94
CA GLY A 150 -0.50 -7.46 18.68
C GLY A 150 -1.30 -8.67 18.15
N TYR A 151 -1.97 -8.53 16.99
CA TYR A 151 -2.54 -9.70 16.34
C TYR A 151 -1.43 -10.62 15.81
N GLU A 152 -1.62 -11.93 15.96
CA GLU A 152 -0.69 -12.94 15.47
C GLU A 152 -1.36 -13.79 14.38
N PHE A 153 -0.59 -14.20 13.38
CA PHE A 153 -1.02 -15.12 12.34
C PHE A 153 0.06 -16.16 12.06
N THR A 154 -0.38 -17.35 11.66
CA THR A 154 0.52 -18.48 11.41
C THR A 154 0.90 -18.56 9.94
N THR A 155 2.19 -18.74 9.68
CA THR A 155 2.73 -18.97 8.35
C THR A 155 3.46 -20.31 8.30
N THR A 156 3.98 -20.70 7.14
CA THR A 156 4.82 -21.90 6.99
C THR A 156 6.14 -21.81 7.76
N VAL A 157 6.58 -20.61 8.11
CA VAL A 157 7.81 -20.37 8.87
C VAL A 157 7.57 -20.14 10.36
N GLY A 158 6.32 -20.08 10.81
CA GLY A 158 5.97 -19.91 12.22
C GLY A 158 4.88 -18.87 12.47
N VAL A 159 4.77 -18.44 13.72
CA VAL A 159 3.84 -17.41 14.15
C VAL A 159 4.48 -16.04 13.94
N ILE A 160 3.77 -15.16 13.25
CA ILE A 160 4.18 -13.78 12.97
C ILE A 160 3.29 -12.83 13.77
N ASN A 161 3.91 -11.93 14.52
CA ASN A 161 3.20 -10.81 15.14
C ASN A 161 3.00 -9.70 14.09
N THR A 162 1.77 -9.19 13.97
CA THR A 162 1.49 -8.13 13.00
C THR A 162 2.32 -6.87 13.20
N ASN A 163 2.80 -6.59 14.41
CA ASN A 163 3.65 -5.43 14.69
C ASN A 163 5.00 -5.48 13.93
N ASP A 164 5.48 -6.68 13.58
CA ASP A 164 6.74 -6.85 12.83
C ASP A 164 6.53 -6.60 11.33
N TYR A 165 5.29 -6.71 10.85
CA TYR A 165 4.93 -6.69 9.43
C TYR A 165 4.01 -5.52 9.05
N VAL A 166 3.26 -4.97 10.00
CA VAL A 166 2.28 -3.91 9.78
C VAL A 166 2.55 -2.73 10.69
N THR A 167 2.68 -1.56 10.11
CA THR A 167 2.65 -0.28 10.84
C THR A 167 1.24 0.28 10.84
N GLN A 168 0.63 0.39 12.01
CA GLN A 168 -0.70 0.96 12.17
C GLN A 168 -0.65 2.37 12.76
N TYR A 169 -1.11 3.35 12.00
CA TYR A 169 -1.22 4.73 12.45
C TYR A 169 -2.53 4.96 13.18
N LYS A 170 -2.46 5.64 14.34
CA LYS A 170 -3.66 6.02 15.09
C LYS A 170 -4.33 7.25 14.45
N VAL A 171 -5.63 7.12 14.22
CA VAL A 171 -6.53 8.21 13.83
C VAL A 171 -7.24 8.67 15.10
N ILE A 172 -6.86 9.83 15.60
CA ILE A 172 -7.45 10.45 16.80
C ILE A 172 -8.53 11.43 16.37
#